data_d22c7286118f1f243c013fe2c723279e
#
_entry.id   d22c7286118f1f243c013fe2c723279e
#
_cell.length_a   1.000
_cell.length_b   1.000
_cell.length_c   1.000
_cell.angle_alpha   90.00
_cell.angle_beta   90.00
_cell.angle_gamma   90.00
#
_symmetry.space_group_name_H-M   'P 1'
#
loop_
_entity.id
_entity.type
_entity.pdbx_description
1 polymer ?
#
loop_
_entity_poly.entity_id
_entity_poly.type
_entity_poly.pdbx_seq_one_letter_code
_entity_poly.pdbx_strand_id
1 'polypeptide(L)'
;MALIECKNVCKNFGTKVALDNVSLDVPEGKIYGLLGPNGAGKTTMIRIINRITIPNSGEVLFNGRPITQRDVEKIGYLPEERGLYRKMEVGDQAMYLAQLKGMSEKDARAELKKWFVKFGIQDWWKKKVEELSKGMAQKVQFITTVV
;
A
#
# COMPACT_ATOMS: atom_id res chain seq x y z
N MET A 1 4.80 16.05 15.23
CA MET A 1 5.70 16.11 14.07
C MET A 1 5.02 15.40 12.92
N ALA A 2 5.08 15.90 11.71
CA ALA A 2 4.51 15.22 10.57
C ALA A 2 5.45 14.10 10.11
N LEU A 3 4.93 12.90 9.89
CA LEU A 3 5.66 11.77 9.32
C LEU A 3 5.80 11.92 7.81
N ILE A 4 4.71 12.34 7.15
CA ILE A 4 4.68 12.62 5.71
C ILE A 4 4.16 14.04 5.54
N GLU A 5 4.89 14.84 4.75
CA GLU A 5 4.47 16.19 4.36
C GLU A 5 4.44 16.26 2.83
N CYS A 6 3.32 16.68 2.28
CA CYS A 6 3.22 17.02 0.87
C CYS A 6 3.13 18.54 0.74
N LYS A 7 4.00 19.15 -0.07
CA LYS A 7 4.07 20.61 -0.22
C LYS A 7 3.84 21.00 -1.66
N ASN A 8 2.77 21.74 -1.89
CA ASN A 8 2.43 22.35 -3.18
C ASN A 8 2.46 21.34 -4.34
N VAL A 9 1.95 20.14 -4.11
CA VAL A 9 2.00 19.03 -5.08
C VAL A 9 1.03 19.30 -6.23
N CYS A 10 1.55 19.31 -7.45
CA CYS A 10 0.79 19.40 -8.69
C CYS A 10 0.98 18.14 -9.52
N LYS A 11 -0.08 17.67 -10.15
CA LYS A 11 -0.02 16.55 -11.11
C LYS A 11 -1.05 16.68 -12.21
N ASN A 12 -0.58 16.64 -13.45
CA ASN A 12 -1.40 16.63 -14.64
C ASN A 12 -1.19 15.32 -15.41
N PHE A 13 -2.23 14.82 -16.05
CA PHE A 13 -2.20 13.74 -17.03
C PHE A 13 -2.73 14.30 -18.36
N GLY A 14 -1.81 14.68 -19.25
CA GLY A 14 -2.18 15.44 -20.45
C GLY A 14 -2.85 16.75 -20.07
N THR A 15 -4.07 16.97 -20.55
CA THR A 15 -4.86 18.17 -20.25
C THR A 15 -5.64 18.10 -18.93
N LYS A 16 -5.70 16.91 -18.31
CA LYS A 16 -6.44 16.73 -17.06
C LYS A 16 -5.58 17.05 -15.85
N VAL A 17 -5.99 18.06 -15.09
CA VAL A 17 -5.40 18.38 -13.79
C VAL A 17 -5.92 17.39 -12.76
N ALA A 18 -5.02 16.58 -12.17
CA ALA A 18 -5.35 15.62 -11.12
C ALA A 18 -5.11 16.19 -9.72
N LEU A 19 -4.05 16.98 -9.56
CA LEU A 19 -3.72 17.71 -8.33
C LEU A 19 -3.27 19.12 -8.72
N ASP A 20 -3.80 20.10 -8.00
CA ASP A 20 -3.47 21.50 -8.18
C ASP A 20 -3.05 22.10 -6.84
N ASN A 21 -1.75 22.29 -6.68
CA ASN A 21 -1.13 22.92 -5.51
C ASN A 21 -1.59 22.35 -4.16
N VAL A 22 -1.65 21.03 -4.05
CA VAL A 22 -2.17 20.34 -2.85
C VAL A 22 -1.08 20.17 -1.81
N SER A 23 -1.37 20.62 -0.58
CA SER A 23 -0.51 20.41 0.58
C SER A 23 -1.27 19.66 1.66
N LEU A 24 -0.60 18.70 2.33
CA LEU A 24 -1.15 17.95 3.46
C LEU A 24 -0.01 17.44 4.36
N ASP A 25 -0.34 17.29 5.64
CA ASP A 25 0.56 16.76 6.64
C ASP A 25 -0.07 15.56 7.35
N VAL A 26 0.63 14.42 7.32
CA VAL A 26 0.22 13.21 8.02
C VAL A 26 1.02 13.08 9.31
N PRO A 27 0.40 13.27 10.49
CA PRO A 27 1.10 13.14 11.76
C PRO A 27 1.54 11.70 12.04
N GLU A 28 2.66 11.55 12.74
CA GLU A 28 3.13 10.24 13.18
C GLU A 28 2.15 9.61 14.18
N GLY A 29 1.93 8.29 14.07
CA GLY A 29 1.10 7.51 14.97
C GLY A 29 -0.40 7.84 14.94
N LYS A 30 -0.88 8.53 13.90
CA LYS A 30 -2.28 8.91 13.74
C LYS A 30 -2.93 8.25 12.54
N ILE A 31 -4.25 8.13 12.59
CA ILE A 31 -5.07 7.80 11.42
C ILE A 31 -5.41 9.10 10.71
N TYR A 32 -5.07 9.19 9.43
CA TYR A 32 -5.35 10.35 8.59
C TYR A 32 -6.34 9.99 7.48
N GLY A 33 -7.45 10.71 7.38
CA GLY A 33 -8.48 10.50 6.38
C GLY A 33 -8.33 11.46 5.21
N LEU A 34 -8.12 10.93 3.99
CA LEU A 34 -8.15 11.69 2.76
C LEU A 34 -9.52 11.52 2.08
N LEU A 35 -10.37 12.52 2.20
CA LEU A 35 -11.77 12.48 1.75
C LEU A 35 -11.97 13.32 0.50
N GLY A 36 -12.94 12.94 -0.31
CA GLY A 36 -13.33 13.67 -1.51
C GLY A 36 -14.08 12.79 -2.51
N PRO A 37 -14.75 13.38 -3.52
CA PRO A 37 -15.48 12.65 -4.55
C PRO A 37 -14.56 11.80 -5.43
N ASN A 38 -15.14 10.92 -6.24
CA ASN A 38 -14.39 10.19 -7.25
C ASN A 38 -13.78 11.17 -8.26
N GLY A 39 -12.51 10.95 -8.58
CA GLY A 39 -11.75 11.84 -9.47
C GLY A 39 -11.11 13.06 -8.78
N ALA A 40 -11.26 13.23 -7.46
CA ALA A 40 -10.66 14.35 -6.72
C ALA A 40 -9.12 14.27 -6.56
N GLY A 41 -8.46 13.26 -7.11
CA GLY A 41 -7.00 13.13 -7.03
C GLY A 41 -6.48 12.32 -5.84
N LYS A 42 -7.34 11.77 -4.97
CA LYS A 42 -6.93 11.00 -3.79
C LYS A 42 -5.94 9.87 -4.10
N THR A 43 -6.30 9.01 -5.04
CA THR A 43 -5.44 7.90 -5.47
C THR A 43 -4.14 8.40 -6.10
N THR A 44 -4.18 9.51 -6.83
CA THR A 44 -3.00 10.15 -7.40
C THR A 44 -2.04 10.61 -6.30
N MET A 45 -2.55 11.26 -5.26
CA MET A 45 -1.72 11.70 -4.13
C MET A 45 -1.09 10.49 -3.41
N ILE A 46 -1.86 9.45 -3.12
CA ILE A 46 -1.34 8.21 -2.49
C ILE A 46 -0.25 7.58 -3.36
N ARG A 47 -0.44 7.51 -4.68
CA ARG A 47 0.57 7.00 -5.61
C ARG A 47 1.84 7.87 -5.66
N ILE A 48 1.72 9.17 -5.49
CA ILE A 48 2.88 10.07 -5.40
C ILE A 48 3.66 9.84 -4.11
N ILE A 49 2.97 9.72 -2.97
CA ILE A 49 3.60 9.38 -1.68
C ILE A 49 4.36 8.05 -1.77
N ASN A 50 3.81 7.07 -2.47
CA ASN A 50 4.45 5.77 -2.69
C ASN A 50 5.46 5.78 -3.86
N ARG A 51 5.78 6.91 -4.45
CA ARG A 51 6.69 7.07 -5.60
C ARG A 51 6.34 6.22 -6.83
N ILE A 52 5.09 5.78 -6.93
CA ILE A 52 4.55 5.09 -8.12
C ILE A 52 4.35 6.11 -9.25
N THR A 53 4.02 7.34 -8.89
CA THR A 53 3.80 8.45 -9.83
C THR A 53 4.65 9.64 -9.40
N ILE A 54 5.31 10.30 -10.34
CA ILE A 54 6.12 11.49 -10.08
C ILE A 54 5.23 12.74 -10.22
N PRO A 55 5.25 13.68 -9.26
CA PRO A 55 4.53 14.95 -9.40
C PRO A 55 5.16 15.82 -10.51
N ASN A 56 4.39 16.75 -11.06
CA ASN A 56 4.92 17.75 -11.99
C ASN A 56 5.69 18.85 -11.24
N SER A 57 5.23 19.20 -10.04
CA SER A 57 5.90 20.12 -9.12
C SER A 57 5.49 19.85 -7.68
N GLY A 58 6.15 20.50 -6.74
CA GLY A 58 5.99 20.26 -5.32
C GLY A 58 6.89 19.10 -4.84
N GLU A 59 6.81 18.81 -3.56
CA GLU A 59 7.66 17.81 -2.93
C GLU A 59 6.91 16.97 -1.90
N VAL A 60 7.41 15.78 -1.67
CA VAL A 60 6.96 14.89 -0.57
C VAL A 60 8.13 14.67 0.36
N LEU A 61 7.93 14.97 1.62
CA LEU A 61 8.91 14.75 2.68
C LEU A 61 8.49 13.57 3.57
N PHE A 62 9.48 12.84 4.02
CA PHE A 62 9.33 11.78 5.02
C PHE A 62 10.28 12.09 6.19
N ASN A 63 9.73 12.26 7.38
CA ASN A 63 10.50 12.73 8.56
C ASN A 63 11.30 14.01 8.26
N GLY A 64 10.66 15.01 7.61
CA GLY A 64 11.24 16.32 7.34
C GLY A 64 12.29 16.37 6.21
N ARG A 65 12.55 15.28 5.49
CA ARG A 65 13.47 15.22 4.33
C ARG A 65 12.80 14.61 3.10
N PRO A 66 13.27 14.92 1.89
CA PRO A 66 12.71 14.35 0.67
C PRO A 66 12.62 12.84 0.74
N ILE A 67 11.45 12.29 0.37
CA ILE A 67 11.18 10.86 0.41
C ILE A 67 12.06 10.10 -0.61
N THR A 68 12.68 9.02 -0.16
CA THR A 68 13.53 8.16 -0.98
C THR A 68 12.90 6.80 -1.26
N GLN A 69 13.50 6.01 -2.14
CA GLN A 69 13.06 4.64 -2.39
C GLN A 69 13.13 3.76 -1.14
N ARG A 70 14.16 3.94 -0.31
CA ARG A 70 14.31 3.21 0.96
C ARG A 70 13.21 3.52 1.98
N ASP A 71 12.62 4.71 1.91
CA ASP A 71 11.50 5.08 2.78
C ASP A 71 10.22 4.39 2.33
N VAL A 72 10.01 4.27 1.00
CA VAL A 72 8.86 3.58 0.43
C VAL A 72 8.85 2.09 0.79
N GLU A 73 10.01 1.45 0.93
CA GLU A 73 10.12 0.06 1.37
C GLU A 73 9.52 -0.17 2.78
N LYS A 74 9.41 0.90 3.59
CA LYS A 74 8.80 0.87 4.92
C LYS A 74 7.31 1.22 4.92
N ILE A 75 6.76 1.59 3.76
CA ILE A 75 5.35 1.98 3.61
C ILE A 75 4.58 0.80 3.04
N GLY A 76 3.62 0.29 3.80
CA GLY A 76 2.66 -0.67 3.28
C GLY A 76 1.64 0.04 2.38
N TYR A 77 1.59 -0.32 1.11
CA TYR A 77 0.58 0.20 0.17
C TYR A 77 -0.46 -0.86 -0.15
N LEU A 78 -1.71 -0.57 0.16
CA LEU A 78 -2.86 -1.41 -0.15
C LEU A 78 -3.66 -0.77 -1.28
N PRO A 79 -3.47 -1.20 -2.54
CA PRO A 79 -4.21 -0.64 -3.66
C PRO A 79 -5.68 -1.04 -3.64
N GLU A 80 -6.54 -0.21 -4.25
CA GLU A 80 -7.96 -0.48 -4.42
C GLU A 80 -8.20 -1.69 -5.34
N GLU A 81 -7.38 -1.84 -6.37
CA GLU A 81 -7.42 -2.97 -7.28
C GLU A 81 -6.63 -4.17 -6.74
N ARG A 82 -7.10 -5.38 -7.07
CA ARG A 82 -6.54 -6.62 -6.57
C ARG A 82 -5.14 -6.86 -7.14
N GLY A 83 -4.10 -6.68 -6.32
CA GLY A 83 -2.71 -7.00 -6.66
C GLY A 83 -2.37 -8.50 -6.51
N LEU A 84 -3.37 -9.38 -6.40
CA LEU A 84 -3.15 -10.81 -6.17
C LEU A 84 -3.19 -11.61 -7.47
N TYR A 85 -2.26 -12.55 -7.63
CA TYR A 85 -2.21 -13.46 -8.79
C TYR A 85 -3.28 -14.56 -8.65
N ARG A 86 -4.28 -14.54 -9.52
CA ARG A 86 -5.49 -15.34 -9.41
C ARG A 86 -5.28 -16.85 -9.33
N LYS A 87 -4.29 -17.38 -10.08
CA LYS A 87 -4.02 -18.81 -10.20
C LYS A 87 -3.08 -19.37 -9.12
N MET A 88 -2.46 -18.50 -8.32
CA MET A 88 -1.59 -18.92 -7.22
C MET A 88 -2.40 -19.32 -5.99
N GLU A 89 -1.84 -20.25 -5.21
CA GLU A 89 -2.35 -20.52 -3.86
C GLU A 89 -2.09 -19.31 -2.96
N VAL A 90 -3.02 -19.07 -2.03
CA VAL A 90 -2.97 -17.93 -1.10
C VAL A 90 -1.68 -17.95 -0.27
N GLY A 91 -1.31 -19.12 0.24
CA GLY A 91 -0.10 -19.31 1.03
C GLY A 91 1.18 -19.04 0.24
N ASP A 92 1.27 -19.56 -0.98
CA ASP A 92 2.44 -19.38 -1.85
C ASP A 92 2.62 -17.91 -2.22
N GLN A 93 1.52 -17.24 -2.54
CA GLN A 93 1.58 -15.81 -2.85
C GLN A 93 1.96 -14.97 -1.64
N ALA A 94 1.41 -15.27 -0.47
CA ALA A 94 1.74 -14.56 0.76
C ALA A 94 3.24 -14.74 1.10
N MET A 95 3.76 -15.96 0.97
CA MET A 95 5.18 -16.27 1.14
C MET A 95 6.05 -15.50 0.15
N TYR A 96 5.69 -15.52 -1.13
CA TYR A 96 6.41 -14.82 -2.18
C TYR A 96 6.49 -13.31 -1.90
N LEU A 97 5.36 -12.68 -1.53
CA LEU A 97 5.33 -11.24 -1.25
C LEU A 97 6.12 -10.87 0.00
N ALA A 98 6.08 -11.69 1.06
CA ALA A 98 6.88 -11.48 2.26
C ALA A 98 8.40 -11.60 1.97
N GLN A 99 8.79 -12.57 1.15
CA GLN A 99 10.19 -12.73 0.72
C GLN A 99 10.67 -11.58 -0.18
N LEU A 100 9.81 -11.04 -1.04
CA LEU A 100 10.12 -9.83 -1.83
C LEU A 100 10.42 -8.61 -0.95
N LYS A 101 9.84 -8.56 0.25
CA LYS A 101 10.13 -7.51 1.26
C LYS A 101 11.39 -7.81 2.07
N GLY A 102 12.14 -8.86 1.74
CA GLY A 102 13.41 -9.22 2.38
C GLY A 102 13.30 -10.18 3.57
N MET A 103 12.13 -10.75 3.84
CA MET A 103 11.99 -11.75 4.91
C MET A 103 12.61 -13.08 4.52
N SER A 104 13.24 -13.76 5.48
CA SER A 104 13.62 -15.17 5.31
C SER A 104 12.38 -16.06 5.16
N GLU A 105 12.50 -17.20 4.48
CA GLU A 105 11.38 -18.15 4.37
C GLU A 105 10.83 -18.57 5.74
N LYS A 106 11.72 -18.82 6.69
CA LYS A 106 11.36 -19.21 8.06
C LYS A 106 10.55 -18.14 8.76
N ASP A 107 11.01 -16.88 8.71
CA ASP A 107 10.36 -15.75 9.38
C ASP A 107 9.04 -15.39 8.70
N ALA A 108 9.01 -15.37 7.36
CA ALA A 108 7.81 -15.15 6.58
C ALA A 108 6.72 -16.18 6.93
N ARG A 109 7.08 -17.46 6.97
CA ARG A 109 6.14 -18.54 7.32
C ARG A 109 5.62 -18.41 8.75
N ALA A 110 6.48 -18.07 9.71
CA ALA A 110 6.09 -17.89 11.10
C ALA A 110 5.16 -16.70 11.28
N GLU A 111 5.47 -15.58 10.66
CA GLU A 111 4.68 -14.35 10.77
C GLU A 111 3.33 -14.47 10.05
N LEU A 112 3.33 -15.01 8.84
CA LEU A 112 2.10 -15.26 8.09
C LEU A 112 1.16 -16.21 8.83
N LYS A 113 1.67 -17.28 9.46
CA LYS A 113 0.83 -18.16 10.28
C LYS A 113 0.12 -17.43 11.41
N LYS A 114 0.82 -16.52 12.12
CA LYS A 114 0.20 -15.71 13.18
C LYS A 114 -0.94 -14.85 12.63
N TRP A 115 -0.71 -14.18 11.51
CA TRP A 115 -1.72 -13.34 10.87
C TRP A 115 -2.91 -14.14 10.34
N PHE A 116 -2.67 -15.31 9.73
CA PHE A 116 -3.74 -16.19 9.25
C PHE A 116 -4.63 -16.67 10.40
N VAL A 117 -4.03 -17.06 11.53
CA VAL A 117 -4.78 -17.44 12.75
C VAL A 117 -5.55 -16.24 13.30
N LYS A 118 -4.92 -15.06 13.41
CA LYS A 118 -5.56 -13.83 13.90
C LYS A 118 -6.79 -13.42 13.08
N PHE A 119 -6.78 -13.68 11.78
CA PHE A 119 -7.89 -13.39 10.87
C PHE A 119 -8.87 -14.56 10.70
N GLY A 120 -8.59 -15.73 11.30
CA GLY A 120 -9.42 -16.94 11.17
C GLY A 120 -9.45 -17.51 9.76
N ILE A 121 -8.32 -17.44 9.04
CA ILE A 121 -8.21 -17.82 7.62
C ILE A 121 -7.12 -18.87 7.35
N GLN A 122 -6.69 -19.60 8.38
CA GLN A 122 -5.65 -20.62 8.25
C GLN A 122 -6.00 -21.70 7.21
N ASP A 123 -7.28 -22.00 7.03
CA ASP A 123 -7.76 -23.01 6.07
C ASP A 123 -7.70 -22.51 4.60
N TRP A 124 -7.37 -21.23 4.40
CA TRP A 124 -7.27 -20.68 3.05
C TRP A 124 -5.88 -20.85 2.42
N TRP A 125 -4.92 -21.35 3.17
CA TRP A 125 -3.52 -21.44 2.73
C TRP A 125 -3.36 -22.12 1.37
N LYS A 126 -4.07 -23.23 1.15
CA LYS A 126 -4.04 -24.00 -0.10
C LYS A 126 -5.14 -23.63 -1.11
N LYS A 127 -6.00 -22.67 -0.79
CA LYS A 127 -6.99 -22.18 -1.76
C LYS A 127 -6.31 -21.33 -2.83
N LYS A 128 -6.80 -21.41 -4.06
CA LYS A 128 -6.39 -20.46 -5.10
C LYS A 128 -7.05 -19.11 -4.86
N VAL A 129 -6.35 -18.05 -5.22
CA VAL A 129 -6.88 -16.68 -5.07
C VAL A 129 -8.20 -16.49 -5.82
N GLU A 130 -8.38 -17.13 -6.98
CA GLU A 130 -9.62 -17.06 -7.76
C GLU A 130 -10.85 -17.67 -7.06
N GLU A 131 -10.65 -18.52 -6.07
CA GLU A 131 -11.73 -19.12 -5.24
C GLU A 131 -12.20 -18.18 -4.13
N LEU A 132 -11.49 -17.07 -3.89
CA LEU A 132 -11.81 -16.12 -2.84
C LEU A 132 -12.91 -15.15 -3.27
N SER A 133 -13.85 -14.86 -2.37
CA SER A 133 -14.73 -13.70 -2.51
C SER A 133 -13.94 -12.39 -2.47
N LYS A 134 -14.56 -11.28 -2.86
CA LYS A 134 -13.94 -9.95 -2.79
C LYS A 134 -13.44 -9.63 -1.38
N GLY A 135 -14.26 -9.85 -0.36
CA GLY A 135 -13.89 -9.59 1.04
C GLY A 135 -12.77 -10.50 1.54
N MET A 136 -12.78 -11.79 1.11
CA MET A 136 -11.70 -12.72 1.42
C MET A 136 -10.37 -12.28 0.80
N ALA A 137 -10.38 -11.90 -0.47
CA ALA A 137 -9.19 -11.41 -1.17
C ALA A 137 -8.63 -10.14 -0.51
N GLN A 138 -9.50 -9.23 -0.02
CA GLN A 138 -9.08 -8.04 0.71
C GLN A 138 -8.37 -8.37 2.03
N LYS A 139 -8.83 -9.39 2.79
CA LYS A 139 -8.13 -9.85 4.00
C LYS A 139 -6.72 -10.35 3.69
N VAL A 140 -6.58 -11.19 2.65
CA VAL A 140 -5.26 -11.69 2.22
C VAL A 140 -4.37 -10.53 1.78
N GLN A 141 -4.90 -9.60 1.00
CA GLN A 141 -4.16 -8.43 0.52
C GLN A 141 -3.68 -7.55 1.69
N PHE A 142 -4.53 -7.35 2.71
CA PHE A 142 -4.12 -6.64 3.92
C PHE A 142 -2.96 -7.35 4.63
N ILE A 143 -3.08 -8.67 4.86
CA ILE A 143 -2.02 -9.45 5.53
C ILE A 143 -0.70 -9.33 4.77
N THR A 144 -0.71 -9.51 3.45
CA THR A 144 0.51 -9.38 2.62
C THR A 144 1.07 -7.97 2.56
N THR A 145 0.29 -6.96 2.95
CA THR A 145 0.75 -5.57 3.03
C THR A 145 1.45 -5.27 4.34
N VAL A 146 0.97 -5.82 5.46
CA VAL A 146 1.49 -5.52 6.81
C VAL A 146 2.61 -6.46 7.27
N VAL A 147 2.72 -7.64 6.70
CA VAL A 147 3.84 -8.58 6.85
C VAL A 147 4.98 -8.22 5.89
#